data_504ce72fb3ce1fa9a72691dba2cadd40
#
_entry.id   504ce72fb3ce1fa9a72691dba2cadd40
#
_cell.length_a   1.000
_cell.length_b   1.000
_cell.length_c   1.000
_cell.angle_alpha   90.00
_cell.angle_beta   90.00
_cell.angle_gamma   90.00
#
_symmetry.space_group_name_H-M   'P 1'
#
loop_
_entity.id
_entity.type
_entity.pdbx_description
1 polymer ?
#
loop_
_entity_poly.entity_id
_entity_poly.type
_entity_poly.pdbx_seq_one_letter_code
_entity_poly.pdbx_strand_id
1 'polypeptide(L)'
;MQAFVLIFHQGSPAPTAEERQCTSGSVIAWAEKLNAEGHKLDPRILGPESVTRGEQGRASLASEELPITALLFLEARDLEQAMRIAESHPALRNRVLVEVRPWNPPVRPVVNGPK
;
A
#
# COMPACT_ATOMS: atom_id res chain seq x y z
N MET A 1 8.67 15.33 7.19
CA MET A 1 8.54 14.18 6.28
C MET A 1 7.24 14.27 5.52
N GLN A 2 7.19 13.61 4.39
CA GLN A 2 5.99 13.58 3.57
C GLN A 2 5.27 12.26 3.76
N ALA A 3 3.98 12.26 3.47
CA ALA A 3 3.14 11.08 3.63
C ALA A 3 3.07 10.30 2.32
N PHE A 4 3.20 8.99 2.43
CA PHE A 4 3.14 8.10 1.28
C PHE A 4 2.27 6.90 1.59
N VAL A 5 1.75 6.29 0.55
CA VAL A 5 1.02 5.03 0.68
C VAL A 5 1.63 4.00 -0.24
N LEU A 6 1.86 2.83 0.30
CA LEU A 6 2.29 1.67 -0.46
C LEU A 6 1.05 0.82 -0.73
N ILE A 7 0.85 0.48 -1.99
CA ILE A 7 -0.32 -0.28 -2.41
C ILE A 7 0.19 -1.61 -2.92
N PHE A 8 -0.24 -2.69 -2.28
CA PHE A 8 0.27 -4.02 -2.58
C PHE A 8 -0.69 -4.76 -3.49
N HIS A 9 -0.15 -5.25 -4.60
CA HIS A 9 -0.90 -6.01 -5.59
C HIS A 9 -0.38 -7.43 -5.61
N GLN A 10 -1.27 -8.39 -5.45
CA GLN A 10 -0.84 -9.78 -5.39
C GLN A 10 -0.82 -10.40 -6.78
N GLY A 11 0.35 -10.85 -7.19
CA GLY A 11 0.48 -11.61 -8.41
C GLY A 11 0.18 -13.08 -8.19
N SER A 12 0.20 -13.82 -9.26
CA SER A 12 -0.12 -15.23 -9.27
C SER A 12 1.12 -16.09 -9.34
N PRO A 13 1.18 -17.22 -8.69
CA PRO A 13 0.16 -17.71 -7.75
C PRO A 13 0.25 -17.01 -6.42
N ALA A 14 -0.83 -17.09 -5.65
CA ALA A 14 -0.85 -16.54 -4.31
C ALA A 14 0.18 -17.28 -3.45
N PRO A 15 0.66 -16.64 -2.37
CA PRO A 15 1.65 -17.30 -1.52
C PRO A 15 1.06 -18.50 -0.80
N THR A 16 1.88 -19.51 -0.62
CA THR A 16 1.50 -20.67 0.17
C THR A 16 1.45 -20.29 1.64
N ALA A 17 0.85 -21.16 2.45
CA ALA A 17 0.81 -20.93 3.89
C ALA A 17 2.22 -20.82 4.45
N GLU A 18 3.13 -21.63 3.94
CA GLU A 18 4.52 -21.63 4.37
C GLU A 18 5.19 -20.31 4.03
N GLU A 19 4.98 -19.83 2.82
CA GLU A 19 5.52 -18.55 2.40
C GLU A 19 4.99 -17.41 3.25
N ARG A 20 3.70 -17.42 3.54
CA ARG A 20 3.10 -16.39 4.38
C ARG A 20 3.68 -16.40 5.77
N GLN A 21 3.92 -17.60 6.31
CA GLN A 21 4.45 -17.70 7.64
C GLN A 21 5.88 -17.16 7.72
N CYS A 22 6.70 -17.49 6.73
CA CYS A 22 8.06 -16.98 6.68
C CYS A 22 8.08 -15.47 6.51
N THR A 23 7.21 -14.95 5.68
CA THR A 23 7.15 -13.52 5.40
C THR A 23 6.67 -12.76 6.63
N SER A 24 5.74 -13.32 7.36
CA SER A 24 5.13 -12.63 8.50
C SER A 24 6.16 -12.19 9.53
N GLY A 25 7.06 -13.08 9.90
CA GLY A 25 8.11 -12.73 10.85
C GLY A 25 9.04 -11.65 10.31
N SER A 26 9.37 -11.77 9.02
CA SER A 26 10.23 -10.78 8.38
C SER A 26 9.57 -9.42 8.32
N VAL A 27 8.26 -9.39 8.07
CA VAL A 27 7.53 -8.13 8.00
C VAL A 27 7.51 -7.44 9.37
N ILE A 28 7.30 -8.22 10.42
CA ILE A 28 7.29 -7.63 11.76
C ILE A 28 8.63 -6.96 12.07
N ALA A 29 9.73 -7.66 11.81
CA ALA A 29 11.06 -7.11 12.07
C ALA A 29 11.32 -5.89 11.19
N TRP A 30 10.92 -5.96 9.94
CA TRP A 30 11.05 -4.86 8.99
C TRP A 30 10.29 -3.62 9.48
N ALA A 31 9.06 -3.83 9.94
CA ALA A 31 8.23 -2.73 10.41
C ALA A 31 8.79 -2.10 11.68
N GLU A 32 9.27 -2.92 12.60
CA GLU A 32 9.84 -2.41 13.83
C GLU A 32 11.04 -1.53 13.58
N LYS A 33 11.89 -1.96 12.66
CA LYS A 33 13.06 -1.16 12.31
C LYS A 33 12.66 0.18 11.74
N LEU A 34 11.71 0.20 10.81
CA LEU A 34 11.30 1.44 10.17
C LEU A 34 10.57 2.36 11.13
N ASN A 35 9.76 1.79 12.01
CA ASN A 35 9.10 2.62 13.04
C ASN A 35 10.12 3.25 13.97
N ALA A 36 11.16 2.52 14.32
CA ALA A 36 12.23 3.06 15.15
C ALA A 36 12.95 4.21 14.46
N GLU A 37 12.97 4.19 13.14
CA GLU A 37 13.59 5.25 12.36
C GLU A 37 12.64 6.43 12.10
N GLY A 38 11.40 6.34 12.57
CA GLY A 38 10.48 7.46 12.50
C GLY A 38 9.53 7.46 11.32
N HIS A 39 9.41 6.36 10.61
CA HIS A 39 8.58 6.32 9.41
C HIS A 39 7.09 6.12 9.70
N LYS A 40 6.72 5.81 10.92
CA LYS A 40 5.32 5.78 11.37
C LYS A 40 4.42 4.90 10.50
N LEU A 41 4.77 3.64 10.43
CA LEU A 41 4.04 2.70 9.58
C LEU A 41 2.64 2.44 10.12
N ASP A 42 1.68 2.44 9.21
CA ASP A 42 0.28 2.20 9.54
C ASP A 42 -0.31 1.24 8.51
N PRO A 43 -0.27 -0.06 8.76
CA PRO A 43 -0.72 -1.05 7.77
C PRO A 43 -2.22 -1.26 7.81
N ARG A 44 -2.77 -1.59 6.66
CA ARG A 44 -4.17 -1.94 6.51
C ARG A 44 -4.27 -3.16 5.61
N ILE A 45 -4.93 -4.19 6.07
CA ILE A 45 -5.15 -5.38 5.26
C ILE A 45 -6.56 -5.31 4.71
N LEU A 46 -6.69 -5.49 3.41
CA LEU A 46 -7.99 -5.42 2.77
C LEU A 46 -8.65 -6.80 2.78
N GLY A 47 -9.96 -6.82 3.02
CA GLY A 47 -10.70 -8.06 2.91
C GLY A 47 -10.84 -8.48 1.46
N PRO A 48 -11.21 -9.74 1.24
CA PRO A 48 -11.34 -10.23 -0.14
C PRO A 48 -12.60 -9.77 -0.85
N GLU A 49 -13.60 -9.34 -0.09
CA GLU A 49 -14.83 -8.90 -0.71
C GLU A 49 -14.67 -7.49 -1.26
N SER A 50 -15.18 -7.27 -2.45
CA SER A 50 -15.18 -5.93 -2.98
C SER A 50 -16.46 -5.69 -3.76
N VAL A 51 -16.90 -4.44 -3.74
CA VAL A 51 -18.07 -4.03 -4.49
C VAL A 51 -17.71 -2.78 -5.24
N THR A 52 -17.94 -2.80 -6.55
CA THR A 52 -17.62 -1.66 -7.40
C THR A 52 -18.90 -1.08 -7.96
N ARG A 53 -19.01 0.22 -7.87
CA ARG A 53 -20.18 0.96 -8.40
C ARG A 53 -19.66 2.19 -9.09
N GLY A 54 -20.37 2.59 -10.10
CA GLY A 54 -20.03 3.78 -10.82
C GLY A 54 -20.67 3.78 -12.18
N GLU A 55 -20.56 4.89 -12.87
CA GLU A 55 -21.22 5.06 -14.14
C GLU A 55 -20.71 4.10 -15.17
N GLN A 56 -19.41 3.82 -15.15
CA GLN A 56 -18.82 2.89 -16.10
C GLN A 56 -19.09 1.44 -15.76
N GLY A 57 -19.68 1.18 -14.63
CA GLY A 57 -19.97 -0.17 -14.22
C GLY A 57 -18.74 -0.95 -13.87
N ARG A 58 -18.89 -2.25 -13.87
CA ARG A 58 -17.84 -3.14 -13.42
C ARG A 58 -16.83 -3.45 -14.49
N ALA A 59 -17.13 -3.15 -15.71
CA ALA A 59 -16.32 -3.63 -16.81
C ALA A 59 -14.93 -3.05 -16.81
N SER A 60 -14.78 -1.84 -16.28
CA SER A 60 -13.51 -1.16 -16.34
C SER A 60 -12.49 -1.72 -15.38
N LEU A 61 -12.92 -2.49 -14.38
CA LEU A 61 -12.00 -3.11 -13.45
C LEU A 61 -11.74 -4.55 -13.77
N ALA A 62 -12.04 -4.94 -14.99
CA ALA A 62 -11.92 -6.32 -15.33
C ALA A 62 -10.51 -6.76 -15.24
N SER A 63 -10.35 -7.82 -14.90
CA SER A 63 -9.36 -8.86 -14.96
C SER A 63 -7.92 -8.50 -15.22
N GLU A 64 -7.61 -7.33 -15.72
CA GLU A 64 -6.23 -7.06 -16.04
C GLU A 64 -5.43 -6.52 -14.89
N GLU A 65 -6.06 -6.06 -13.86
CA GLU A 65 -5.34 -5.52 -12.74
C GLU A 65 -5.20 -6.56 -11.67
N LEU A 66 -4.03 -6.59 -11.07
CA LEU A 66 -3.81 -7.49 -9.97
C LEU A 66 -4.57 -7.01 -8.75
N PRO A 67 -5.14 -7.93 -7.97
CA PRO A 67 -5.92 -7.51 -6.81
C PRO A 67 -5.06 -6.77 -5.78
N ILE A 68 -5.62 -5.74 -5.22
CA ILE A 68 -4.99 -5.01 -4.14
C ILE A 68 -5.32 -5.72 -2.84
N THR A 69 -4.29 -6.07 -2.09
CA THR A 69 -4.48 -6.85 -0.87
C THR A 69 -4.19 -6.08 0.39
N ALA A 70 -3.41 -5.01 0.29
CA ALA A 70 -3.03 -4.27 1.48
C ALA A 70 -2.59 -2.87 1.12
N LEU A 71 -2.69 -1.99 2.10
CA LEU A 71 -2.15 -0.64 2.02
C LEU A 71 -1.25 -0.43 3.22
N LEU A 72 -0.20 0.35 3.03
CA LEU A 72 0.68 0.71 4.12
C LEU A 72 0.97 2.19 4.05
N PHE A 73 0.48 2.93 5.02
CA PHE A 73 0.75 4.36 5.10
C PHE A 73 2.02 4.58 5.88
N LEU A 74 2.84 5.52 5.44
CA LEU A 74 4.07 5.81 6.12
C LEU A 74 4.53 7.23 5.82
N GLU A 75 5.58 7.65 6.52
CA GLU A 75 6.21 8.94 6.27
C GLU A 75 7.64 8.70 5.82
N ALA A 76 8.07 9.45 4.84
CA ALA A 76 9.43 9.36 4.33
C ALA A 76 9.87 10.75 3.91
N ARG A 77 11.18 10.92 3.76
CA ARG A 77 11.75 12.20 3.41
C ARG A 77 11.30 12.66 2.02
N ASP A 78 11.26 11.73 1.09
CA ASP A 78 10.86 12.02 -0.29
C ASP A 78 10.44 10.72 -0.96
N LEU A 79 10.02 10.84 -2.21
CA LEU A 79 9.53 9.67 -2.95
C LEU A 79 10.62 8.62 -3.13
N GLU A 80 11.86 9.06 -3.32
CA GLU A 80 12.94 8.10 -3.50
C GLU A 80 13.14 7.26 -2.26
N GLN A 81 13.11 7.87 -1.10
CA GLN A 81 13.21 7.11 0.13
C GLN A 81 12.03 6.17 0.31
N ALA A 82 10.82 6.63 -0.01
CA ALA A 82 9.64 5.77 0.06
C ALA A 82 9.77 4.58 -0.87
N MET A 83 10.32 4.79 -2.06
CA MET A 83 10.58 3.69 -2.99
C MET A 83 11.56 2.68 -2.42
N ARG A 84 12.61 3.16 -1.81
CA ARG A 84 13.61 2.25 -1.23
C ARG A 84 13.01 1.44 -0.09
N ILE A 85 12.17 2.09 0.71
CA ILE A 85 11.47 1.38 1.77
C ILE A 85 10.58 0.30 1.16
N ALA A 86 9.84 0.64 0.11
CA ALA A 86 8.96 -0.32 -0.52
C ALA A 86 9.73 -1.50 -1.09
N GLU A 87 10.88 -1.24 -1.71
CA GLU A 87 11.68 -2.29 -2.31
C GLU A 87 12.22 -3.26 -1.29
N SER A 88 12.34 -2.84 -0.05
CA SER A 88 12.87 -3.70 1.00
C SER A 88 11.80 -4.53 1.68
N HIS A 89 10.54 -4.40 1.26
CA HIS A 89 9.45 -5.12 1.92
C HIS A 89 9.54 -6.61 1.64
N PRO A 90 9.48 -7.45 2.69
CA PRO A 90 9.69 -8.89 2.50
C PRO A 90 8.67 -9.58 1.61
N ALA A 91 7.45 -9.05 1.51
CA ALA A 91 6.41 -9.69 0.72
C ALA A 91 6.71 -9.67 -0.79
N LEU A 92 7.64 -8.82 -1.22
CA LEU A 92 7.94 -8.72 -2.65
C LEU A 92 8.48 -10.03 -3.21
N ARG A 93 9.03 -10.88 -2.38
CA ARG A 93 9.53 -12.15 -2.87
C ARG A 93 8.41 -13.16 -3.11
N ASN A 94 7.18 -12.82 -2.78
CA ASN A 94 6.02 -13.71 -2.96
C ASN A 94 5.12 -13.23 -4.10
N ARG A 95 5.74 -12.73 -5.16
CA ARG A 95 5.02 -12.31 -6.36
C ARG A 95 4.10 -11.13 -6.09
N VAL A 96 4.51 -10.26 -5.21
CA VAL A 96 3.77 -9.05 -4.88
C VAL A 96 4.42 -7.87 -5.56
N LEU A 97 3.62 -7.03 -6.18
CA LEU A 97 4.07 -5.74 -6.70
C LEU A 97 3.64 -4.66 -5.73
N VAL A 98 4.49 -3.70 -5.52
CA VAL A 98 4.14 -2.59 -4.66
C VAL A 98 4.19 -1.30 -5.46
N GLU A 99 3.13 -0.54 -5.33
CA GLU A 99 3.00 0.77 -5.95
C GLU A 99 3.15 1.81 -4.86
N VAL A 100 3.92 2.86 -5.14
CA VAL A 100 4.19 3.90 -4.14
C VAL A 100 3.59 5.21 -4.62
N ARG A 101 2.79 5.84 -3.80
CA ARG A 101 2.20 7.12 -4.13
C ARG A 101 2.28 8.07 -2.95
N PRO A 102 2.56 9.34 -3.20
CA PRO A 102 2.33 10.33 -2.16
C PRO A 102 0.82 10.49 -1.96
N TRP A 103 0.43 10.79 -0.74
CA TRP A 103 -0.98 11.07 -0.50
C TRP A 103 -1.07 12.30 0.40
N ASN A 104 -2.15 13.04 0.19
CA ASN A 104 -2.34 14.30 0.89
C ASN A 104 -3.78 14.40 1.30
N PRO A 105 -4.08 15.16 2.34
CA PRO A 105 -5.48 15.43 2.66
C PRO A 105 -6.12 16.17 1.50
N PRO A 106 -7.41 16.02 1.32
CA PRO A 106 -8.08 16.77 0.26
C PRO A 106 -7.85 18.25 0.44
N VAL A 107 -7.61 18.93 -0.68
CA VAL A 107 -7.43 20.36 -0.65
C VAL A 107 -8.81 20.98 -0.53
N ARG A 108 -9.00 21.77 0.51
CA ARG A 108 -10.25 22.49 0.63
C ARG A 108 -10.32 23.54 -0.44
N PRO A 109 -11.46 23.65 -1.11
CA PRO A 109 -11.61 24.76 -2.03
C PRO A 109 -11.42 26.04 -1.25
N VAL A 110 -10.69 26.94 -1.80
CA VAL A 110 -10.54 28.21 -1.17
C VAL A 110 -11.84 28.93 -1.36
N VAL A 111 -12.59 28.96 -0.34
CA VAL A 111 -13.84 29.63 -0.43
C VAL A 111 -13.61 31.01 0.05
N ASN A 112 -13.41 31.85 -0.86
CA ASN A 112 -13.19 33.16 -0.50
C ASN A 112 -14.49 33.84 -0.33
N GLY A 113 -14.57 34.51 0.66
CA GLY A 113 -15.75 35.14 0.92
C GLY A 113 -16.71 34.24 1.55
N PRO A 114 -17.87 34.71 1.74
CA PRO A 114 -18.84 34.00 2.51
C PRO A 114 -19.20 32.77 1.75
N LYS A 115 -19.45 31.85 2.47
CA LYS A 115 -19.97 30.67 1.87
C LYS A 115 -21.44 30.74 1.88
#